data_59792cccc97dc58aa848e6cdae73ca2a
#
_entry.id   59792cccc97dc58aa848e6cdae73ca2a
#
_cell.length_a   1.000
_cell.length_b   1.000
_cell.length_c   1.000
_cell.angle_alpha   90.00
_cell.angle_beta   90.00
_cell.angle_gamma   90.00
#
_symmetry.space_group_name_H-M   'P 1'
#
loop_
_entity.id
_entity.type
_entity.pdbx_description
1 polymer ?
#
loop_
_entity_poly.entity_id
_entity_poly.type
_entity_poly.pdbx_seq_one_letter_code
_entity_poly.pdbx_strand_id
1 'polypeptide(L)'
;MQQEVDASRIPELTQVIEQILAEARRAGASQCEADASLQRGLTATVRLGEVDTVEYQRDRGLGVTVYFGKRKGSASTGDLSSEAVRATVQKACSIARYTAEDECAGLADPADLAREVPDLDLYHRWDLEPDQAVELARDCEAAGMAVDSRLTNSEGATVGNQRGVRVYGNSHGFLAGFASSSHSISCVLLASAGEDMQRDFWYSSARDPKDLEQAGAIGRRAGENAIARLGARRLATQRAPVMFIPEMARSLFRSFIGAIRGGSQYRKTTFLLDSAGQSVFPAFVQIEERPHIPKALASSPFDGEGVATRDRKLVVDGVAQGYVLDSYSARKLGLRTTGNADGVHNLFVGSSAAAPTRAELLRTMDSGLLVTELMGQGVNPVTGDYSRGASGFWVEKGVLAYPVHEITIAGNLRDMFQSIVAIGGDVDGRGALHTGSVLIGDLTIAGE
;
A
#
# COMPACT_ATOMS: atom_id res chain seq x y z
N MET A 1 14.63 0.00 31.93
CA MET A 1 14.30 0.99 30.88
C MET A 1 14.23 0.24 29.54
N GLN A 2 13.10 0.22 28.89
CA GLN A 2 12.98 -0.39 27.56
C GLN A 2 13.63 0.56 26.55
N GLN A 3 14.60 0.05 25.78
CA GLN A 3 15.28 0.85 24.77
C GLN A 3 14.26 1.33 23.72
N GLU A 4 14.26 2.62 23.48
CA GLU A 4 13.39 3.30 22.51
C GLU A 4 13.77 2.89 21.07
N VAL A 5 12.80 2.91 20.16
CA VAL A 5 13.01 2.68 18.73
C VAL A 5 12.71 3.98 18.00
N ASP A 6 13.75 4.78 17.85
CA ASP A 6 13.74 6.11 17.21
C ASP A 6 15.09 6.37 16.51
N ALA A 7 15.28 7.57 15.99
CA ALA A 7 16.49 7.95 15.25
C ALA A 7 17.80 7.78 16.05
N SER A 8 17.76 7.73 17.40
CA SER A 8 18.94 7.49 18.24
C SER A 8 19.56 6.09 18.02
N ARG A 9 18.82 5.18 17.43
CA ARG A 9 19.28 3.82 17.11
C ARG A 9 19.98 3.71 15.73
N ILE A 10 19.93 4.76 14.92
CA ILE A 10 20.58 4.78 13.59
C ILE A 10 22.09 4.51 13.71
N PRO A 11 22.85 5.14 14.65
CA PRO A 11 24.29 4.87 14.76
C PRO A 11 24.62 3.43 15.08
N GLU A 12 23.84 2.75 15.92
CA GLU A 12 24.02 1.33 16.25
C GLU A 12 23.81 0.45 15.01
N LEU A 13 22.72 0.66 14.28
CA LEU A 13 22.45 -0.10 13.05
C LEU A 13 23.49 0.21 11.97
N THR A 14 23.96 1.44 11.88
CA THR A 14 25.05 1.84 10.98
C THR A 14 26.31 1.02 11.23
N GLN A 15 26.72 0.85 12.49
CA GLN A 15 27.88 0.02 12.85
C GLN A 15 27.70 -1.44 12.43
N VAL A 16 26.48 -1.98 12.57
CA VAL A 16 26.16 -3.36 12.10
C VAL A 16 26.33 -3.46 10.58
N ILE A 17 25.81 -2.50 9.82
CA ILE A 17 25.97 -2.47 8.36
C ILE A 17 27.45 -2.35 7.97
N GLU A 18 28.21 -1.45 8.59
CA GLU A 18 29.64 -1.32 8.33
C GLU A 18 30.41 -2.61 8.62
N GLN A 19 30.06 -3.31 9.70
CA GLN A 19 30.65 -4.62 10.00
C GLN A 19 30.36 -5.64 8.89
N ILE A 20 29.12 -5.69 8.39
CA ILE A 20 28.70 -6.59 7.29
C ILE A 20 29.52 -6.30 6.04
N LEU A 21 29.60 -5.04 5.62
CA LEU A 21 30.32 -4.62 4.43
C LEU A 21 31.82 -4.99 4.54
N ALA A 22 32.41 -4.80 5.73
CA ALA A 22 33.81 -5.19 6.00
C ALA A 22 34.00 -6.71 5.93
N GLU A 23 33.13 -7.51 6.55
CA GLU A 23 33.19 -8.98 6.53
C GLU A 23 32.99 -9.53 5.11
N ALA A 24 32.05 -9.01 4.35
CA ALA A 24 31.82 -9.41 2.95
C ALA A 24 33.05 -9.13 2.08
N ARG A 25 33.70 -7.97 2.26
CA ARG A 25 34.95 -7.62 1.57
C ARG A 25 36.08 -8.60 1.93
N ARG A 26 36.25 -8.93 3.23
CA ARG A 26 37.26 -9.95 3.68
C ARG A 26 36.99 -11.33 3.09
N ALA A 27 35.70 -11.69 2.90
CA ALA A 27 35.32 -12.95 2.27
C ALA A 27 35.52 -12.97 0.74
N GLY A 28 35.93 -11.83 0.14
CA GLY A 28 36.23 -11.68 -1.29
C GLY A 28 35.02 -11.36 -2.15
N ALA A 29 33.93 -10.90 -1.56
CA ALA A 29 32.77 -10.41 -2.33
C ALA A 29 33.15 -9.17 -3.15
N SER A 30 32.76 -9.14 -4.41
CA SER A 30 32.98 -8.01 -5.32
C SER A 30 32.06 -6.82 -4.98
N GLN A 31 30.82 -7.12 -4.52
CA GLN A 31 29.84 -6.13 -4.07
C GLN A 31 29.04 -6.70 -2.90
N CYS A 32 28.53 -5.82 -2.06
CA CYS A 32 27.67 -6.17 -0.92
C CYS A 32 26.67 -5.05 -0.64
N GLU A 33 25.48 -5.44 -0.26
CA GLU A 33 24.47 -4.56 0.33
C GLU A 33 23.90 -5.21 1.59
N ALA A 34 23.44 -4.38 2.51
CA ALA A 34 22.76 -4.84 3.71
C ALA A 34 21.72 -3.83 4.17
N ASP A 35 20.68 -4.35 4.78
CA ASP A 35 19.69 -3.58 5.51
C ASP A 35 19.53 -4.10 6.93
N ALA A 36 19.34 -3.20 7.88
CA ALA A 36 19.04 -3.51 9.27
C ALA A 36 17.84 -2.71 9.74
N SER A 37 16.96 -3.36 10.48
CA SER A 37 15.74 -2.72 10.99
C SER A 37 15.42 -3.13 12.41
N LEU A 38 14.82 -2.20 13.15
CA LEU A 38 14.20 -2.43 14.44
C LEU A 38 12.76 -1.95 14.35
N GLN A 39 11.83 -2.75 14.81
CA GLN A 39 10.42 -2.36 14.88
C GLN A 39 9.86 -2.64 16.28
N ARG A 40 8.93 -1.81 16.69
CA ARG A 40 8.15 -1.98 17.91
C ARG A 40 6.73 -1.51 17.67
N GLY A 41 5.78 -2.31 18.14
CA GLY A 41 4.36 -1.99 18.06
C GLY A 41 3.61 -2.36 19.32
N LEU A 42 2.47 -1.71 19.50
CA LEU A 42 1.39 -2.07 20.40
C LEU A 42 0.11 -2.13 19.56
N THR A 43 -0.64 -3.21 19.70
CA THR A 43 -1.98 -3.33 19.12
C THR A 43 -2.93 -3.75 20.22
N ALA A 44 -4.04 -3.05 20.38
CA ALA A 44 -5.11 -3.41 21.30
C ALA A 44 -6.42 -3.52 20.52
N THR A 45 -7.15 -4.63 20.73
CA THR A 45 -8.48 -4.86 20.15
C THR A 45 -9.48 -5.06 21.26
N VAL A 46 -10.60 -4.35 21.17
CA VAL A 46 -11.78 -4.52 22.02
C VAL A 46 -12.91 -5.04 21.17
N ARG A 47 -13.64 -6.03 21.67
CA ARG A 47 -14.81 -6.61 21.03
C ARG A 47 -15.96 -6.75 22.03
N LEU A 48 -17.11 -6.18 21.70
CA LEU A 48 -18.31 -6.14 22.55
C LEU A 48 -18.02 -5.61 23.97
N GLY A 49 -17.18 -4.55 24.03
CA GLY A 49 -16.77 -3.88 25.26
C GLY A 49 -15.65 -4.57 26.04
N GLU A 50 -15.35 -5.82 25.73
CA GLU A 50 -14.30 -6.61 26.40
C GLU A 50 -12.99 -6.60 25.62
N VAL A 51 -11.88 -6.72 26.34
CA VAL A 51 -10.56 -6.82 25.72
C VAL A 51 -10.44 -8.17 25.01
N ASP A 52 -10.25 -8.14 23.69
CA ASP A 52 -10.02 -9.33 22.89
C ASP A 52 -8.52 -9.66 22.82
N THR A 53 -7.70 -8.69 22.44
CA THR A 53 -6.24 -8.86 22.36
C THR A 53 -5.48 -7.61 22.78
N VAL A 54 -4.29 -7.81 23.37
CA VAL A 54 -3.27 -6.78 23.56
C VAL A 54 -1.93 -7.40 23.18
N GLU A 55 -1.35 -6.92 22.08
CA GLU A 55 -0.12 -7.48 21.53
C GLU A 55 1.01 -6.45 21.52
N TYR A 56 2.19 -6.88 22.01
CA TYR A 56 3.44 -6.18 21.83
C TYR A 56 4.29 -6.85 20.78
N GLN A 57 4.59 -6.12 19.72
CA GLN A 57 5.47 -6.59 18.67
C GLN A 57 6.87 -5.98 18.84
N ARG A 58 7.90 -6.82 18.68
CA ARG A 58 9.31 -6.40 18.66
C ARG A 58 10.04 -7.23 17.63
N ASP A 59 10.28 -6.62 16.49
CA ASP A 59 10.95 -7.27 15.41
C ASP A 59 12.34 -6.64 15.17
N ARG A 60 13.27 -7.50 14.79
CA ARG A 60 14.61 -7.13 14.34
C ARG A 60 14.87 -7.84 13.04
N GLY A 61 15.34 -7.11 12.06
CA GLY A 61 15.68 -7.67 10.77
C GLY A 61 17.09 -7.28 10.36
N LEU A 62 17.82 -8.23 9.80
CA LEU A 62 19.08 -8.02 9.13
C LEU A 62 19.08 -8.81 7.84
N GLY A 63 19.19 -8.11 6.71
CA GLY A 63 19.35 -8.68 5.38
C GLY A 63 20.74 -8.42 4.85
N VAL A 64 21.37 -9.42 4.22
CA VAL A 64 22.67 -9.30 3.57
C VAL A 64 22.58 -9.91 2.18
N THR A 65 23.01 -9.17 1.19
CA THR A 65 23.20 -9.65 -0.18
C THR A 65 24.63 -9.41 -0.61
N VAL A 66 25.28 -10.46 -1.11
CA VAL A 66 26.64 -10.37 -1.63
C VAL A 66 26.71 -10.82 -3.08
N TYR A 67 27.70 -10.30 -3.79
CA TYR A 67 27.97 -10.64 -5.18
C TYR A 67 29.42 -11.09 -5.35
N PHE A 68 29.62 -12.16 -6.12
CA PHE A 68 30.91 -12.61 -6.62
C PHE A 68 30.87 -12.53 -8.15
N GLY A 69 31.33 -11.41 -8.71
CA GLY A 69 31.06 -11.07 -10.11
C GLY A 69 29.54 -10.93 -10.33
N LYS A 70 28.98 -11.80 -11.13
CA LYS A 70 27.55 -11.85 -11.48
C LYS A 70 26.72 -12.88 -10.69
N ARG A 71 27.32 -13.50 -9.68
CA ARG A 71 26.67 -14.49 -8.80
C ARG A 71 26.18 -13.82 -7.54
N LYS A 72 24.89 -13.96 -7.26
CA LYS A 72 24.22 -13.34 -6.10
C LYS A 72 23.91 -14.38 -5.03
N GLY A 73 24.13 -14.03 -3.77
CA GLY A 73 23.67 -14.80 -2.61
C GLY A 73 23.14 -13.89 -1.53
N SER A 74 22.02 -14.27 -0.91
CA SER A 74 21.39 -13.51 0.15
C SER A 74 21.12 -14.40 1.37
N ALA A 75 21.22 -13.80 2.55
CA ALA A 75 20.85 -14.43 3.82
C ALA A 75 20.32 -13.38 4.78
N SER A 76 19.51 -13.79 5.76
CA SER A 76 18.94 -12.91 6.76
C SER A 76 18.95 -13.54 8.16
N THR A 77 18.87 -12.68 9.18
CA THR A 77 18.74 -13.07 10.59
C THR A 77 18.00 -12.00 11.39
N GLY A 78 17.39 -12.35 12.50
CA GLY A 78 16.87 -11.41 13.51
C GLY A 78 17.87 -11.10 14.62
N ASP A 79 19.03 -11.74 14.65
CA ASP A 79 20.08 -11.54 15.65
C ASP A 79 21.15 -10.58 15.11
N LEU A 80 21.32 -9.45 15.78
CA LEU A 80 22.30 -8.40 15.41
C LEU A 80 23.66 -8.57 16.12
N SER A 81 23.90 -9.67 16.85
CA SER A 81 25.19 -9.93 17.47
C SER A 81 26.29 -10.09 16.43
N SER A 82 27.51 -9.71 16.77
CA SER A 82 28.65 -9.81 15.85
C SER A 82 28.93 -11.24 15.36
N GLU A 83 28.55 -12.25 16.13
CA GLU A 83 28.66 -13.66 15.74
C GLU A 83 27.60 -14.02 14.67
N ALA A 84 26.33 -13.68 14.91
CA ALA A 84 25.24 -13.90 13.96
C ALA A 84 25.44 -13.12 12.66
N VAL A 85 25.95 -11.90 12.73
CA VAL A 85 26.33 -11.07 11.57
C VAL A 85 27.37 -11.80 10.71
N ARG A 86 28.48 -12.29 11.31
CA ARG A 86 29.51 -13.03 10.58
C ARG A 86 28.96 -14.32 9.96
N ALA A 87 28.18 -15.10 10.70
CA ALA A 87 27.56 -16.32 10.21
C ALA A 87 26.62 -16.04 9.02
N THR A 88 25.84 -14.96 9.07
CA THR A 88 24.93 -14.56 8.00
C THR A 88 25.68 -14.14 6.75
N VAL A 89 26.75 -13.34 6.88
CA VAL A 89 27.62 -12.99 5.74
C VAL A 89 28.26 -14.24 5.11
N GLN A 90 28.78 -15.16 5.93
CA GLN A 90 29.38 -16.42 5.43
C GLN A 90 28.35 -17.26 4.68
N LYS A 91 27.12 -17.35 5.20
CA LYS A 91 26.02 -18.06 4.53
C LYS A 91 25.67 -17.41 3.18
N ALA A 92 25.52 -16.08 3.12
CA ALA A 92 25.29 -15.38 1.87
C ALA A 92 26.43 -15.61 0.86
N CYS A 93 27.69 -15.53 1.30
CA CYS A 93 28.86 -15.82 0.46
C CYS A 93 28.87 -17.26 -0.05
N SER A 94 28.53 -18.23 0.79
CA SER A 94 28.42 -19.64 0.38
C SER A 94 27.38 -19.81 -0.72
N ILE A 95 26.18 -19.24 -0.53
CA ILE A 95 25.10 -19.27 -1.53
C ILE A 95 25.57 -18.65 -2.86
N ALA A 96 26.18 -17.47 -2.82
CA ALA A 96 26.61 -16.77 -4.02
C ALA A 96 27.60 -17.57 -4.86
N ARG A 97 28.52 -18.33 -4.21
CA ARG A 97 29.53 -19.15 -4.90
C ARG A 97 28.93 -20.30 -5.72
N TYR A 98 27.74 -20.79 -5.33
CA TYR A 98 27.05 -21.89 -6.00
C TYR A 98 25.90 -21.44 -6.90
N THR A 99 25.55 -20.15 -6.88
CA THR A 99 24.46 -19.59 -7.73
C THR A 99 25.01 -19.40 -9.16
N ALA A 100 24.15 -19.60 -10.15
CA ALA A 100 24.48 -19.29 -11.55
C ALA A 100 24.71 -17.80 -11.76
N GLU A 101 25.55 -17.46 -12.73
CA GLU A 101 25.76 -16.07 -13.13
C GLU A 101 24.52 -15.49 -13.81
N ASP A 102 24.18 -14.24 -13.46
CA ASP A 102 23.17 -13.45 -14.13
C ASP A 102 23.78 -12.08 -14.47
N GLU A 103 23.94 -11.79 -15.75
CA GLU A 103 24.56 -10.57 -16.24
C GLU A 103 23.93 -9.28 -15.69
N CYS A 104 22.67 -9.33 -15.30
CA CYS A 104 21.96 -8.20 -14.70
C CYS A 104 22.12 -8.09 -13.18
N ALA A 105 22.73 -9.10 -12.52
CA ALA A 105 22.97 -9.06 -11.08
C ALA A 105 24.02 -8.00 -10.70
N GLY A 106 23.82 -7.36 -9.55
CA GLY A 106 24.71 -6.35 -8.98
C GLY A 106 23.94 -5.20 -8.32
N LEU A 107 24.66 -4.39 -7.57
CA LEU A 107 24.13 -3.18 -6.92
C LEU A 107 23.64 -2.15 -7.93
N ALA A 108 22.85 -1.18 -7.46
CA ALA A 108 22.52 0.02 -8.22
C ALA A 108 23.81 0.75 -8.67
N ASP A 109 23.70 1.45 -9.82
CA ASP A 109 24.81 2.28 -10.30
C ASP A 109 25.13 3.37 -9.27
N PRO A 110 26.41 3.63 -8.91
CA PRO A 110 26.77 4.72 -7.99
C PRO A 110 26.24 6.09 -8.39
N ALA A 111 26.02 6.32 -9.68
CA ALA A 111 25.45 7.58 -10.20
C ALA A 111 23.95 7.75 -9.91
N ASP A 112 23.25 6.66 -9.59
CA ASP A 112 21.82 6.67 -9.27
C ASP A 112 21.55 6.74 -7.75
N LEU A 113 22.57 6.49 -6.90
CA LEU A 113 22.44 6.53 -5.45
C LEU A 113 22.08 7.93 -4.94
N ALA A 114 21.28 7.98 -3.89
CA ALA A 114 20.91 9.23 -3.26
C ALA A 114 22.14 9.93 -2.65
N ARG A 115 22.36 11.19 -3.01
CA ARG A 115 23.43 12.02 -2.45
C ARG A 115 23.00 12.77 -1.22
N GLU A 116 21.72 13.06 -1.14
CA GLU A 116 21.06 13.76 -0.03
C GLU A 116 19.91 12.87 0.46
N VAL A 117 19.74 12.85 1.76
CA VAL A 117 18.66 12.11 2.43
C VAL A 117 17.78 13.15 3.13
N PRO A 118 16.72 13.61 2.48
CA PRO A 118 15.86 14.65 3.06
C PRO A 118 15.16 14.15 4.32
N ASP A 119 15.02 15.03 5.30
CA ASP A 119 14.13 14.80 6.43
C ASP A 119 12.68 15.01 5.95
N LEU A 120 11.91 13.92 5.98
CA LEU A 120 10.52 13.91 5.54
C LEU A 120 9.52 13.91 6.72
N ASP A 121 9.98 14.18 7.92
CA ASP A 121 9.15 14.23 9.13
C ASP A 121 8.32 12.93 9.32
N LEU A 122 9.01 11.77 9.22
CA LEU A 122 8.33 10.47 9.18
C LEU A 122 8.08 9.85 10.56
N TYR A 123 8.67 10.42 11.62
CA TYR A 123 8.61 9.83 12.96
C TYR A 123 7.89 10.75 13.95
N HIS A 124 6.75 10.30 14.42
CA HIS A 124 5.97 10.95 15.48
C HIS A 124 5.65 9.93 16.56
N ARG A 125 6.18 10.19 17.75
CA ARG A 125 5.97 9.31 18.89
C ARG A 125 4.54 9.43 19.40
N TRP A 126 3.92 8.28 19.64
CA TRP A 126 2.69 8.17 20.40
C TRP A 126 2.97 7.39 21.68
N ASP A 127 2.95 8.09 22.82
CA ASP A 127 3.15 7.48 24.13
C ASP A 127 1.83 6.85 24.61
N LEU A 128 1.46 5.78 23.94
CA LEU A 128 0.22 5.05 24.19
C LEU A 128 0.51 3.84 25.06
N GLU A 129 0.00 3.86 26.31
CA GLU A 129 0.04 2.72 27.19
C GLU A 129 -1.12 1.75 26.87
N PRO A 130 -1.02 0.43 27.22
CA PRO A 130 -2.03 -0.56 26.87
C PRO A 130 -3.44 -0.20 27.33
N ASP A 131 -3.59 0.26 28.57
CA ASP A 131 -4.88 0.63 29.12
C ASP A 131 -5.52 1.79 28.33
N GLN A 132 -4.72 2.77 27.91
CA GLN A 132 -5.19 3.88 27.08
C GLN A 132 -5.60 3.41 25.68
N ALA A 133 -4.85 2.46 25.09
CA ALA A 133 -5.20 1.87 23.81
C ALA A 133 -6.53 1.10 23.88
N VAL A 134 -6.73 0.34 24.95
CA VAL A 134 -7.98 -0.38 25.24
C VAL A 134 -9.14 0.60 25.41
N GLU A 135 -9.00 1.68 26.18
CA GLU A 135 -10.06 2.69 26.35
C GLU A 135 -10.42 3.37 25.03
N LEU A 136 -9.43 3.76 24.22
CA LEU A 136 -9.67 4.32 22.88
C LEU A 136 -10.43 3.35 21.97
N ALA A 137 -10.07 2.06 22.00
CA ALA A 137 -10.76 1.03 21.22
C ALA A 137 -12.19 0.84 21.73
N ARG A 138 -12.40 0.83 23.06
CA ARG A 138 -13.73 0.72 23.68
C ARG A 138 -14.62 1.90 23.32
N ASP A 139 -14.10 3.12 23.42
CA ASP A 139 -14.81 4.33 23.04
C ASP A 139 -15.19 4.34 21.55
N CYS A 140 -14.30 3.85 20.69
CA CYS A 140 -14.54 3.71 19.26
C CYS A 140 -15.70 2.74 18.99
N GLU A 141 -15.64 1.54 19.54
CA GLU A 141 -16.68 0.52 19.37
C GLU A 141 -18.02 0.96 19.95
N ALA A 142 -18.03 1.47 21.18
CA ALA A 142 -19.25 1.92 21.87
C ALA A 142 -19.96 3.05 21.08
N ALA A 143 -19.20 4.02 20.54
CA ALA A 143 -19.74 5.08 19.72
C ALA A 143 -20.37 4.55 18.43
N GLY A 144 -19.82 3.51 17.85
CA GLY A 144 -20.37 2.84 16.68
C GLY A 144 -21.64 2.06 17.00
N MET A 145 -21.59 1.21 18.04
CA MET A 145 -22.75 0.41 18.47
C MET A 145 -23.96 1.28 18.90
N ALA A 146 -23.72 2.49 19.36
CA ALA A 146 -24.77 3.43 19.75
C ALA A 146 -25.51 4.09 18.57
N VAL A 147 -25.08 3.91 17.33
CA VAL A 147 -25.70 4.53 16.13
C VAL A 147 -27.12 4.01 15.90
N ASP A 148 -27.31 2.70 16.03
CA ASP A 148 -28.61 2.05 15.80
C ASP A 148 -28.71 0.74 16.57
N SER A 149 -29.88 0.40 17.09
CA SER A 149 -30.14 -0.84 17.83
C SER A 149 -29.98 -2.11 16.99
N ARG A 150 -29.95 -2.01 15.68
CA ARG A 150 -29.68 -3.13 14.77
C ARG A 150 -28.20 -3.49 14.66
N LEU A 151 -27.29 -2.67 15.22
CA LEU A 151 -25.88 -3.02 15.39
C LEU A 151 -25.79 -3.97 16.60
N THR A 152 -25.76 -5.26 16.33
CA THR A 152 -25.91 -6.31 17.36
C THR A 152 -24.64 -7.10 17.61
N ASN A 153 -23.60 -6.90 16.77
CA ASN A 153 -22.32 -7.60 16.90
C ASN A 153 -21.17 -6.72 16.37
N SER A 154 -19.96 -7.13 16.69
CA SER A 154 -18.73 -6.45 16.34
C SER A 154 -17.62 -7.46 16.02
N GLU A 155 -16.76 -7.15 15.08
CA GLU A 155 -15.45 -7.81 14.91
C GLU A 155 -14.36 -7.10 15.74
N GLY A 156 -14.71 -5.98 16.34
CA GLY A 156 -13.89 -5.20 17.24
C GLY A 156 -13.48 -3.84 16.70
N ALA A 157 -13.04 -3.01 17.65
CA ALA A 157 -12.27 -1.83 17.35
C ALA A 157 -10.81 -2.07 17.73
N THR A 158 -9.89 -1.65 16.86
CA THR A 158 -8.46 -1.90 17.02
C THR A 158 -7.70 -0.57 17.00
N VAL A 159 -6.80 -0.39 17.96
CA VAL A 159 -5.84 0.72 18.01
C VAL A 159 -4.44 0.17 17.83
N GLY A 160 -3.71 0.71 16.86
CA GLY A 160 -2.35 0.31 16.53
C GLY A 160 -1.35 1.46 16.62
N ASN A 161 -0.20 1.19 17.26
CA ASN A 161 0.92 2.12 17.37
C ASN A 161 2.19 1.39 16.95
N GLN A 162 2.79 1.77 15.83
CA GLN A 162 4.02 1.17 15.31
C GLN A 162 5.11 2.22 15.12
N ARG A 163 6.35 1.83 15.45
CA ARG A 163 7.56 2.63 15.29
C ARG A 163 8.67 1.76 14.73
N GLY A 164 9.48 2.34 13.85
CA GLY A 164 10.60 1.61 13.25
C GLY A 164 11.77 2.49 12.93
N VAL A 165 12.93 1.87 12.84
CA VAL A 165 14.18 2.45 12.33
C VAL A 165 14.73 1.48 11.30
N ARG A 166 15.16 2.00 10.19
CA ARG A 166 15.81 1.25 9.12
C ARG A 166 17.12 1.93 8.73
N VAL A 167 18.17 1.15 8.52
CA VAL A 167 19.42 1.58 7.92
C VAL A 167 19.75 0.67 6.76
N TYR A 168 20.10 1.24 5.63
CA TYR A 168 20.58 0.52 4.45
C TYR A 168 21.97 1.05 4.08
N GLY A 169 22.83 0.13 3.64
CA GLY A 169 24.14 0.49 3.14
C GLY A 169 24.67 -0.51 2.11
N ASN A 170 25.57 -0.04 1.25
CA ASN A 170 26.17 -0.85 0.21
C ASN A 170 27.66 -0.54 -0.01
N SER A 171 28.34 -1.44 -0.71
CA SER A 171 29.78 -1.32 -0.98
C SER A 171 30.13 -0.25 -2.03
N HIS A 172 29.16 0.42 -2.63
CA HIS A 172 29.37 1.62 -3.46
C HIS A 172 29.46 2.93 -2.64
N GLY A 173 29.37 2.83 -1.29
CA GLY A 173 29.57 3.94 -0.38
C GLY A 173 28.27 4.62 0.07
N PHE A 174 27.11 4.13 -0.30
CA PHE A 174 25.85 4.60 0.26
C PHE A 174 25.62 3.96 1.64
N LEU A 175 25.28 4.79 2.63
CA LEU A 175 24.93 4.35 3.98
C LEU A 175 24.04 5.41 4.61
N ALA A 176 22.76 5.09 4.80
CA ALA A 176 21.79 6.01 5.39
C ALA A 176 20.66 5.26 6.08
N GLY A 177 19.98 5.96 6.98
CA GLY A 177 18.83 5.42 7.69
C GLY A 177 17.85 6.50 8.12
N PHE A 178 16.67 6.09 8.46
CA PHE A 178 15.61 6.95 8.99
C PHE A 178 14.72 6.21 9.96
N ALA A 179 14.09 6.96 10.85
CA ALA A 179 13.03 6.47 11.73
C ALA A 179 11.67 6.78 11.12
N SER A 180 10.68 5.96 11.42
CA SER A 180 9.31 6.17 10.98
C SER A 180 8.30 5.64 11.98
N SER A 181 7.10 6.20 11.96
CA SER A 181 5.96 5.74 12.75
C SER A 181 4.72 5.53 11.88
N SER A 182 3.80 4.72 12.35
CA SER A 182 2.48 4.55 11.75
C SER A 182 1.49 4.20 12.85
N HIS A 183 0.41 4.96 12.93
CA HIS A 183 -0.63 4.81 13.93
C HIS A 183 -1.96 4.61 13.23
N SER A 184 -2.85 3.84 13.84
CA SER A 184 -4.16 3.56 13.25
C SER A 184 -5.23 3.31 14.30
N ILE A 185 -6.46 3.65 13.95
CA ILE A 185 -7.66 3.26 14.67
C ILE A 185 -8.65 2.72 13.63
N SER A 186 -9.27 1.59 13.91
CA SER A 186 -10.28 0.98 13.02
C SER A 186 -11.42 0.39 13.85
N CYS A 187 -12.59 0.30 13.24
CA CYS A 187 -13.75 -0.34 13.84
C CYS A 187 -14.52 -1.11 12.76
N VAL A 188 -14.95 -2.32 13.08
CA VAL A 188 -15.72 -3.20 12.21
C VAL A 188 -16.98 -3.63 12.93
N LEU A 189 -18.14 -3.29 12.39
CA LEU A 189 -19.42 -3.55 13.01
C LEU A 189 -20.34 -4.38 12.11
N LEU A 190 -21.24 -5.12 12.75
CA LEU A 190 -22.24 -5.95 12.10
C LEU A 190 -23.64 -5.46 12.48
N ALA A 191 -24.42 -5.16 11.46
CA ALA A 191 -25.83 -4.82 11.57
C ALA A 191 -26.70 -6.02 11.18
N SER A 192 -27.81 -6.24 11.91
CA SER A 192 -28.75 -7.34 11.65
C SER A 192 -30.19 -6.85 11.62
N ALA A 193 -30.96 -7.35 10.64
CA ALA A 193 -32.39 -7.10 10.51
C ALA A 193 -33.09 -8.41 10.07
N GLY A 194 -33.65 -9.15 11.02
CA GLY A 194 -34.14 -10.51 10.76
C GLY A 194 -32.99 -11.46 10.41
N GLU A 195 -33.06 -12.08 9.24
CA GLU A 195 -32.02 -12.98 8.70
C GLU A 195 -30.92 -12.21 7.95
N ASP A 196 -31.16 -10.95 7.60
CA ASP A 196 -30.14 -10.14 6.91
C ASP A 196 -29.08 -9.64 7.90
N MET A 197 -27.84 -9.91 7.58
CA MET A 197 -26.68 -9.49 8.38
C MET A 197 -25.65 -8.85 7.45
N GLN A 198 -25.29 -7.63 7.74
CA GLN A 198 -24.34 -6.82 6.97
C GLN A 198 -23.20 -6.35 7.84
N ARG A 199 -22.02 -6.30 7.25
CA ARG A 199 -20.76 -5.90 7.89
C ARG A 199 -20.19 -4.70 7.15
N ASP A 200 -19.69 -3.72 7.88
CA ASP A 200 -18.87 -2.66 7.30
C ASP A 200 -17.89 -2.10 8.34
N PHE A 201 -17.01 -1.21 7.90
CA PHE A 201 -15.91 -0.71 8.71
C PHE A 201 -15.60 0.75 8.40
N TRP A 202 -14.80 1.34 9.28
CA TRP A 202 -14.09 2.58 9.04
C TRP A 202 -12.74 2.57 9.73
N TYR A 203 -11.80 3.40 9.25
CA TYR A 203 -10.47 3.49 9.85
C TYR A 203 -9.82 4.84 9.59
N SER A 204 -8.84 5.19 10.43
CA SER A 204 -7.91 6.28 10.21
C SER A 204 -6.49 5.76 10.35
N SER A 205 -5.55 6.30 9.59
CA SER A 205 -4.13 5.94 9.66
C SER A 205 -3.27 7.16 9.36
N ALA A 206 -2.27 7.42 10.21
CA ALA A 206 -1.37 8.55 10.10
C ALA A 206 0.00 8.26 10.71
N ARG A 207 1.02 9.06 10.35
CA ARG A 207 2.33 9.01 11.03
C ARG A 207 2.32 9.78 12.35
N ASP A 208 1.64 10.90 12.41
CA ASP A 208 1.42 11.68 13.62
C ASP A 208 0.07 11.29 14.24
N PRO A 209 0.02 10.85 15.51
CA PRO A 209 -1.24 10.49 16.15
C PRO A 209 -2.26 11.64 16.21
N LYS A 210 -1.79 12.90 16.10
CA LYS A 210 -2.66 14.09 16.07
C LYS A 210 -3.45 14.22 14.77
N ASP A 211 -2.98 13.55 13.72
CA ASP A 211 -3.64 13.55 12.40
C ASP A 211 -4.67 12.42 12.25
N LEU A 212 -4.82 11.57 13.28
CA LEU A 212 -5.86 10.54 13.32
C LEU A 212 -7.24 11.16 13.54
N GLU A 213 -8.25 10.60 12.88
CA GLU A 213 -9.65 10.91 13.19
C GLU A 213 -9.97 10.52 14.64
N GLN A 214 -10.91 11.21 15.25
CA GLN A 214 -11.39 10.91 16.61
C GLN A 214 -11.99 9.49 16.66
N ALA A 215 -11.61 8.69 17.66
CA ALA A 215 -12.05 7.29 17.80
C ALA A 215 -13.58 7.14 17.69
N GLY A 216 -14.33 7.98 18.42
CA GLY A 216 -15.79 7.97 18.34
C GLY A 216 -16.36 8.33 16.96
N ALA A 217 -15.67 9.15 16.15
CA ALA A 217 -16.09 9.45 14.78
C ALA A 217 -15.90 8.23 13.86
N ILE A 218 -14.77 7.52 14.02
CA ILE A 218 -14.48 6.26 13.31
C ILE A 218 -15.54 5.20 13.61
N GLY A 219 -15.85 5.00 14.89
CA GLY A 219 -16.89 4.05 15.29
C GLY A 219 -18.26 4.39 14.71
N ARG A 220 -18.71 5.65 14.86
CA ARG A 220 -19.99 6.11 14.28
C ARG A 220 -20.04 5.86 12.78
N ARG A 221 -18.99 6.20 12.05
CA ARG A 221 -18.92 5.99 10.60
C ARG A 221 -19.03 4.52 10.22
N ALA A 222 -18.34 3.63 10.96
CA ALA A 222 -18.46 2.18 10.77
C ALA A 222 -19.88 1.69 10.99
N GLY A 223 -20.56 2.18 12.04
CA GLY A 223 -21.95 1.85 12.32
C GLY A 223 -22.92 2.35 11.23
N GLU A 224 -22.80 3.60 10.82
CA GLU A 224 -23.58 4.18 9.72
C GLU A 224 -23.41 3.39 8.41
N ASN A 225 -22.20 3.02 8.08
CA ASN A 225 -21.89 2.22 6.89
C ASN A 225 -22.56 0.83 6.96
N ALA A 226 -22.45 0.12 8.10
CA ALA A 226 -23.06 -1.19 8.26
C ALA A 226 -24.60 -1.14 8.19
N ILE A 227 -25.24 -0.15 8.81
CA ILE A 227 -26.69 0.08 8.75
C ILE A 227 -27.15 0.37 7.32
N ALA A 228 -26.40 1.18 6.58
CA ALA A 228 -26.76 1.56 5.22
C ALA A 228 -26.80 0.35 4.25
N ARG A 229 -26.14 -0.76 4.60
CA ARG A 229 -26.12 -2.01 3.79
C ARG A 229 -27.27 -2.95 4.08
N LEU A 230 -28.05 -2.74 5.13
CA LEU A 230 -29.20 -3.59 5.44
C LEU A 230 -30.28 -3.53 4.35
N GLY A 231 -30.91 -4.66 4.08
CA GLY A 231 -31.90 -4.81 3.02
C GLY A 231 -31.26 -4.94 1.63
N ALA A 232 -29.99 -5.36 1.57
CA ALA A 232 -29.27 -5.55 0.30
C ALA A 232 -29.97 -6.58 -0.58
N ARG A 233 -29.98 -6.30 -1.90
CA ARG A 233 -30.63 -7.13 -2.92
C ARG A 233 -29.59 -7.68 -3.89
N ARG A 234 -29.87 -8.82 -4.49
CA ARG A 234 -29.17 -9.29 -5.68
C ARG A 234 -29.71 -8.57 -6.91
N LEU A 235 -28.88 -8.44 -7.92
CA LEU A 235 -29.24 -7.86 -9.22
C LEU A 235 -29.36 -8.97 -10.26
N ALA A 236 -30.28 -8.82 -11.21
CA ALA A 236 -30.21 -9.61 -12.43
C ALA A 236 -28.95 -9.26 -13.22
N THR A 237 -28.39 -10.25 -13.93
CA THR A 237 -27.21 -10.04 -14.77
C THR A 237 -27.49 -9.01 -15.85
N GLN A 238 -26.66 -7.95 -15.89
CA GLN A 238 -26.83 -6.82 -16.80
C GLN A 238 -25.51 -6.09 -17.07
N ARG A 239 -25.54 -5.15 -18.01
CA ARG A 239 -24.46 -4.17 -18.21
C ARG A 239 -24.92 -2.80 -17.76
N ALA A 240 -24.07 -2.13 -17.00
CA ALA A 240 -24.34 -0.78 -16.52
C ALA A 240 -23.03 -0.04 -16.18
N PRO A 241 -23.06 1.31 -16.11
CA PRO A 241 -21.94 2.08 -15.57
C PRO A 241 -21.63 1.67 -14.12
N VAL A 242 -20.34 1.68 -13.78
CA VAL A 242 -19.87 1.31 -12.44
C VAL A 242 -19.00 2.43 -11.88
N MET A 243 -19.34 2.89 -10.70
CA MET A 243 -18.55 3.87 -9.94
C MET A 243 -17.90 3.20 -8.74
N PHE A 244 -16.59 3.28 -8.67
CA PHE A 244 -15.82 2.79 -7.52
C PHE A 244 -15.57 3.96 -6.55
N ILE A 245 -15.89 3.81 -5.27
CA ILE A 245 -15.47 4.79 -4.25
C ILE A 245 -13.94 4.84 -4.17
N PRO A 246 -13.32 5.89 -3.60
CA PRO A 246 -11.88 6.07 -3.57
C PRO A 246 -11.12 4.85 -3.05
N GLU A 247 -11.60 4.23 -1.98
CA GLU A 247 -10.98 3.04 -1.36
C GLU A 247 -10.94 1.86 -2.32
N MET A 248 -11.99 1.67 -3.13
CA MET A 248 -12.08 0.58 -4.11
C MET A 248 -11.34 0.92 -5.39
N ALA A 249 -11.39 2.17 -5.84
CA ALA A 249 -10.68 2.67 -7.02
C ALA A 249 -9.16 2.48 -6.93
N ARG A 250 -8.58 2.55 -5.73
CA ARG A 250 -7.17 2.23 -5.49
C ARG A 250 -6.75 0.87 -6.07
N SER A 251 -7.65 -0.12 -6.06
CA SER A 251 -7.33 -1.46 -6.56
C SER A 251 -7.11 -1.49 -8.08
N LEU A 252 -7.81 -0.65 -8.83
CA LEU A 252 -7.62 -0.48 -10.27
C LEU A 252 -6.23 0.05 -10.59
N PHE A 253 -5.83 1.13 -9.90
CA PHE A 253 -4.51 1.74 -10.12
C PHE A 253 -3.35 0.90 -9.56
N ARG A 254 -3.57 0.11 -8.51
CA ARG A 254 -2.60 -0.93 -8.10
C ARG A 254 -2.36 -1.94 -9.20
N SER A 255 -3.41 -2.36 -9.92
CA SER A 255 -3.29 -3.25 -11.07
C SER A 255 -2.50 -2.61 -12.21
N PHE A 256 -2.71 -1.32 -12.50
CA PHE A 256 -1.91 -0.55 -13.44
C PHE A 256 -0.43 -0.53 -13.03
N ILE A 257 -0.12 -0.15 -11.79
CA ILE A 257 1.26 -0.14 -11.28
C ILE A 257 1.89 -1.54 -11.39
N GLY A 258 1.17 -2.60 -11.00
CA GLY A 258 1.62 -3.99 -11.14
C GLY A 258 1.96 -4.35 -12.59
N ALA A 259 1.16 -3.87 -13.55
CA ALA A 259 1.35 -4.13 -14.96
C ALA A 259 2.58 -3.42 -15.56
N ILE A 260 2.92 -2.22 -15.07
CA ILE A 260 4.10 -1.45 -15.53
C ILE A 260 5.36 -1.69 -14.68
N ARG A 261 5.34 -2.62 -13.71
CA ARG A 261 6.56 -3.00 -12.97
C ARG A 261 7.56 -3.70 -13.89
N GLY A 262 8.82 -3.36 -13.72
CA GLY A 262 9.90 -3.93 -14.51
C GLY A 262 9.92 -5.46 -14.52
N GLY A 263 9.66 -6.07 -13.35
CA GLY A 263 9.53 -7.52 -13.21
C GLY A 263 8.45 -8.14 -14.09
N SER A 264 7.31 -7.48 -14.25
CA SER A 264 6.20 -7.90 -15.11
C SER A 264 6.56 -7.71 -16.59
N GLN A 265 7.25 -6.61 -16.91
CA GLN A 265 7.64 -6.28 -18.27
C GLN A 265 8.69 -7.25 -18.85
N TYR A 266 9.84 -7.44 -18.18
CA TYR A 266 10.88 -8.30 -18.73
C TYR A 266 10.51 -9.78 -18.76
N ARG A 267 9.62 -10.23 -17.84
CA ARG A 267 9.07 -11.60 -17.88
C ARG A 267 7.91 -11.75 -18.85
N LYS A 268 7.42 -10.66 -19.42
CA LYS A 268 6.24 -10.62 -20.31
C LYS A 268 4.97 -11.20 -19.64
N THR A 269 4.79 -10.94 -18.34
CA THR A 269 3.67 -11.41 -17.52
C THR A 269 2.73 -10.27 -17.17
N THR A 270 2.36 -9.48 -18.17
CA THR A 270 1.51 -8.29 -18.00
C THR A 270 0.63 -8.05 -19.21
N PHE A 271 -0.60 -7.60 -18.95
CA PHE A 271 -1.51 -7.17 -20.00
C PHE A 271 -1.14 -5.79 -20.61
N LEU A 272 -0.23 -5.03 -20.00
CA LEU A 272 0.32 -3.77 -20.52
C LEU A 272 1.78 -3.92 -20.99
N LEU A 273 2.07 -5.00 -21.72
CA LEU A 273 3.40 -5.20 -22.27
C LEU A 273 3.74 -4.05 -23.24
N ASP A 274 4.97 -3.53 -23.15
CA ASP A 274 5.50 -2.46 -24.00
C ASP A 274 4.62 -1.19 -24.05
N SER A 275 3.95 -0.88 -22.92
CA SER A 275 2.99 0.22 -22.84
C SER A 275 3.60 1.62 -22.72
N ALA A 276 4.91 1.75 -22.54
CA ALA A 276 5.56 3.06 -22.50
C ALA A 276 5.31 3.84 -23.80
N GLY A 277 4.81 5.07 -23.68
CA GLY A 277 4.40 5.91 -24.83
C GLY A 277 3.04 5.54 -25.41
N GLN A 278 2.31 4.56 -24.87
CA GLN A 278 0.99 4.18 -25.35
C GLN A 278 -0.13 4.83 -24.52
N SER A 279 -1.25 5.11 -25.16
CA SER A 279 -2.48 5.56 -24.50
C SER A 279 -3.10 4.39 -23.72
N VAL A 280 -3.10 4.49 -22.39
CA VAL A 280 -3.68 3.49 -21.48
C VAL A 280 -4.99 3.98 -20.90
N PHE A 281 -5.14 5.28 -20.74
CA PHE A 281 -6.31 5.94 -20.15
C PHE A 281 -6.85 7.03 -21.08
N PRO A 282 -8.05 7.56 -20.82
CA PRO A 282 -8.53 8.78 -21.48
C PRO A 282 -7.58 9.96 -21.24
N ALA A 283 -7.54 10.90 -22.17
CA ALA A 283 -6.58 12.00 -22.19
C ALA A 283 -6.63 12.93 -20.96
N PHE A 284 -7.72 12.93 -20.20
CA PHE A 284 -7.79 13.75 -18.98
C PHE A 284 -7.10 13.11 -17.78
N VAL A 285 -6.73 11.82 -17.82
CA VAL A 285 -6.15 11.10 -16.67
C VAL A 285 -4.68 11.47 -16.50
N GLN A 286 -4.33 11.85 -15.28
CA GLN A 286 -2.99 12.17 -14.84
C GLN A 286 -2.61 11.26 -13.65
N ILE A 287 -1.42 10.67 -13.68
CA ILE A 287 -0.90 9.89 -12.56
C ILE A 287 0.52 10.32 -12.27
N GLU A 288 0.78 10.74 -11.03
CA GLU A 288 2.09 11.18 -10.59
C GLU A 288 2.50 10.55 -9.26
N GLU A 289 3.78 10.39 -9.07
CA GLU A 289 4.43 9.90 -7.87
C GLU A 289 5.18 11.05 -7.20
N ARG A 290 5.01 11.19 -5.87
CA ARG A 290 5.64 12.24 -5.04
C ARG A 290 6.24 11.63 -3.77
N PRO A 291 7.50 11.19 -3.79
CA PRO A 291 8.12 10.49 -2.67
C PRO A 291 8.46 11.37 -1.46
N HIS A 292 8.52 12.70 -1.61
CA HIS A 292 9.07 13.60 -0.60
C HIS A 292 8.00 14.48 0.09
N ILE A 293 6.80 13.94 0.27
CA ILE A 293 5.76 14.64 1.02
C ILE A 293 5.98 14.41 2.52
N PRO A 294 6.17 15.47 3.33
CA PRO A 294 6.30 15.33 4.78
C PRO A 294 5.12 14.57 5.38
N LYS A 295 5.40 13.68 6.35
CA LYS A 295 4.44 12.84 7.08
C LYS A 295 3.59 11.88 6.21
N ALA A 296 3.72 11.87 4.89
CA ALA A 296 2.91 10.96 4.08
C ALA A 296 3.34 9.50 4.29
N LEU A 297 2.36 8.59 4.29
CA LEU A 297 2.55 7.19 4.69
C LEU A 297 3.51 6.41 3.77
N ALA A 298 3.61 6.79 2.49
CA ALA A 298 4.50 6.14 1.54
C ALA A 298 5.70 7.01 1.13
N SER A 299 5.99 8.08 1.86
CA SER A 299 7.19 8.87 1.62
C SER A 299 8.45 8.11 2.01
N SER A 300 9.48 8.21 1.16
CA SER A 300 10.78 7.60 1.39
C SER A 300 11.90 8.47 0.80
N PRO A 301 12.96 8.75 1.57
CA PRO A 301 14.06 9.60 1.11
C PRO A 301 14.96 8.91 0.05
N PHE A 302 14.94 7.59 0.00
CA PHE A 302 15.60 6.73 -0.98
C PHE A 302 14.84 5.40 -1.08
N ASP A 303 15.04 4.66 -2.16
CA ASP A 303 14.39 3.36 -2.36
C ASP A 303 15.13 2.19 -1.68
N GLY A 304 14.65 0.97 -1.85
CA GLY A 304 15.20 -0.24 -1.26
C GLY A 304 16.64 -0.56 -1.65
N GLU A 305 17.19 0.08 -2.70
CA GLU A 305 18.58 -0.08 -3.18
C GLU A 305 19.46 1.15 -2.88
N GLY A 306 18.93 2.13 -2.13
CA GLY A 306 19.60 3.40 -1.85
C GLY A 306 19.59 4.39 -3.04
N VAL A 307 18.78 4.12 -4.05
CA VAL A 307 18.61 5.00 -5.21
C VAL A 307 17.76 6.21 -4.83
N ALA A 308 18.12 7.36 -5.38
CA ALA A 308 17.40 8.60 -5.17
C ALA A 308 15.95 8.51 -5.67
N THR A 309 15.00 8.74 -4.78
CA THR A 309 13.59 8.89 -5.14
C THR A 309 13.32 10.30 -5.66
N ARG A 310 12.34 10.47 -6.53
CA ARG A 310 12.01 11.77 -7.14
C ARG A 310 10.57 11.82 -7.62
N ASP A 311 10.04 13.02 -7.74
CA ASP A 311 8.74 13.24 -8.37
C ASP A 311 8.76 12.76 -9.82
N ARG A 312 7.74 12.02 -10.20
CA ARG A 312 7.60 11.44 -11.53
C ARG A 312 6.16 11.50 -12.01
N LYS A 313 5.99 11.80 -13.29
CA LYS A 313 4.73 11.61 -13.98
C LYS A 313 4.72 10.21 -14.60
N LEU A 314 3.82 9.35 -14.13
CA LEU A 314 3.65 7.99 -14.67
C LEU A 314 2.66 7.95 -15.82
N VAL A 315 1.65 8.85 -15.79
CA VAL A 315 0.70 9.04 -16.88
C VAL A 315 0.51 10.54 -17.11
N VAL A 316 0.64 10.96 -18.35
CA VAL A 316 0.34 12.32 -18.81
C VAL A 316 -0.63 12.23 -19.96
N ASP A 317 -1.75 12.93 -19.85
CA ASP A 317 -2.81 12.95 -20.86
C ASP A 317 -3.22 11.53 -21.31
N GLY A 318 -3.36 10.63 -20.34
CA GLY A 318 -3.72 9.24 -20.56
C GLY A 318 -2.61 8.33 -21.09
N VAL A 319 -1.45 8.89 -21.44
CA VAL A 319 -0.30 8.16 -22.01
C VAL A 319 0.67 7.73 -20.90
N ALA A 320 1.01 6.44 -20.85
CA ALA A 320 2.01 5.90 -19.93
C ALA A 320 3.42 6.42 -20.27
N GLN A 321 4.11 7.02 -19.29
CA GLN A 321 5.41 7.68 -19.53
C GLN A 321 6.62 6.73 -19.34
N GLY A 322 6.39 5.51 -18.92
CA GLY A 322 7.46 4.52 -18.66
C GLY A 322 7.04 3.48 -17.63
N TYR A 323 8.05 2.91 -16.96
CA TYR A 323 7.90 1.78 -16.05
C TYR A 323 8.31 2.13 -14.63
N VAL A 324 7.98 1.25 -13.69
CA VAL A 324 8.40 1.26 -12.29
C VAL A 324 9.52 0.24 -12.15
N LEU A 325 10.78 0.70 -12.00
CA LEU A 325 11.98 -0.13 -12.16
C LEU A 325 12.86 -0.09 -10.91
N ASP A 326 13.28 -1.27 -10.45
CA ASP A 326 14.50 -1.47 -9.68
C ASP A 326 15.73 -1.56 -10.61
N SER A 327 16.93 -1.65 -10.06
CA SER A 327 18.15 -1.72 -10.85
C SER A 327 18.25 -3.01 -11.67
N TYR A 328 17.77 -4.12 -11.14
CA TYR A 328 17.81 -5.41 -11.83
C TYR A 328 16.86 -5.43 -13.04
N SER A 329 15.61 -5.08 -12.86
CA SER A 329 14.62 -5.06 -13.94
C SER A 329 14.96 -4.00 -15.00
N ALA A 330 15.51 -2.87 -14.57
CA ALA A 330 16.01 -1.85 -15.50
C ALA A 330 17.10 -2.43 -16.44
N ARG A 331 18.08 -3.14 -15.91
CA ARG A 331 19.13 -3.81 -16.72
C ARG A 331 18.54 -4.86 -17.65
N LYS A 332 17.58 -5.69 -17.18
CA LYS A 332 16.89 -6.67 -18.03
C LYS A 332 16.16 -6.03 -19.22
N LEU A 333 15.72 -4.79 -19.07
CA LEU A 333 15.01 -4.03 -20.10
C LEU A 333 15.93 -3.08 -20.90
N GLY A 334 17.22 -2.99 -20.57
CA GLY A 334 18.14 -2.02 -21.19
C GLY A 334 17.84 -0.57 -20.82
N LEU A 335 17.24 -0.35 -19.64
CA LEU A 335 16.82 0.96 -19.12
C LEU A 335 17.60 1.33 -17.86
N ARG A 336 17.32 2.49 -17.27
CA ARG A 336 17.84 2.92 -15.97
C ARG A 336 16.78 2.71 -14.88
N THR A 337 17.24 2.46 -13.65
CA THR A 337 16.36 2.42 -12.46
C THR A 337 15.58 3.72 -12.30
N THR A 338 14.41 3.59 -11.72
CA THR A 338 13.52 4.75 -11.49
C THR A 338 13.43 5.14 -10.01
N GLY A 339 14.22 4.50 -9.13
CA GLY A 339 14.17 4.73 -7.70
C GLY A 339 12.92 4.09 -7.06
N ASN A 340 12.59 2.90 -7.51
CA ASN A 340 11.37 2.21 -7.10
C ASN A 340 11.61 0.73 -6.74
N ALA A 341 12.74 0.41 -6.13
CA ALA A 341 13.06 -0.98 -5.78
C ALA A 341 12.02 -1.60 -4.81
N ASP A 342 11.44 -0.81 -3.94
CA ASP A 342 10.36 -1.20 -3.01
C ASP A 342 8.96 -0.77 -3.47
N GLY A 343 8.82 -0.22 -4.67
CA GLY A 343 7.54 0.16 -5.28
C GLY A 343 7.36 1.65 -5.48
N VAL A 344 6.12 2.09 -5.67
CA VAL A 344 5.79 3.51 -5.85
C VAL A 344 5.55 4.21 -4.51
N HIS A 345 5.84 5.51 -4.49
CA HIS A 345 5.72 6.37 -3.31
C HIS A 345 4.65 7.43 -3.55
N ASN A 346 3.66 7.53 -2.62
CA ASN A 346 2.58 8.54 -2.67
C ASN A 346 2.07 8.81 -4.09
N LEU A 347 1.33 7.86 -4.63
CA LEU A 347 0.79 7.93 -5.97
C LEU A 347 -0.49 8.80 -5.98
N PHE A 348 -0.53 9.80 -6.83
CA PHE A 348 -1.70 10.68 -7.04
C PHE A 348 -2.32 10.39 -8.39
N VAL A 349 -3.60 10.05 -8.37
CA VAL A 349 -4.41 9.85 -9.56
C VAL A 349 -5.45 10.95 -9.63
N GLY A 350 -5.44 11.70 -10.71
CA GLY A 350 -6.32 12.85 -10.88
C GLY A 350 -6.69 13.09 -12.34
N SER A 351 -7.30 14.23 -12.57
CA SER A 351 -7.79 14.68 -13.87
C SER A 351 -7.19 16.04 -14.21
N SER A 352 -6.85 16.24 -15.49
CA SER A 352 -6.53 17.59 -16.03
C SER A 352 -7.77 18.48 -16.17
N ALA A 353 -8.96 17.89 -16.20
CA ALA A 353 -10.24 18.62 -16.11
C ALA A 353 -10.63 18.88 -14.65
N ALA A 354 -11.60 19.77 -14.44
CA ALA A 354 -12.16 20.00 -13.12
C ALA A 354 -12.72 18.69 -12.54
N ALA A 355 -12.28 18.34 -11.33
CA ALA A 355 -12.71 17.12 -10.67
C ALA A 355 -14.16 17.29 -10.14
N PRO A 356 -15.12 16.48 -10.59
CA PRO A 356 -16.49 16.55 -10.11
C PRO A 356 -16.59 16.06 -8.66
N THR A 357 -17.55 16.58 -7.93
CA THR A 357 -17.94 16.04 -6.62
C THR A 357 -18.57 14.65 -6.79
N ARG A 358 -18.61 13.87 -5.71
CA ARG A 358 -19.29 12.56 -5.71
C ARG A 358 -20.76 12.67 -6.14
N ALA A 359 -21.47 13.71 -5.72
CA ALA A 359 -22.86 13.96 -6.12
C ALA A 359 -22.99 14.25 -7.63
N GLU A 360 -22.03 14.93 -8.23
CA GLU A 360 -22.00 15.16 -9.67
C GLU A 360 -21.68 13.89 -10.44
N LEU A 361 -20.78 13.07 -9.95
CA LEU A 361 -20.49 11.73 -10.54
C LEU A 361 -21.74 10.84 -10.54
N LEU A 362 -22.48 10.80 -9.42
CA LEU A 362 -23.74 10.04 -9.34
C LEU A 362 -24.76 10.55 -10.35
N ARG A 363 -24.90 11.86 -10.53
CA ARG A 363 -25.79 12.45 -11.54
C ARG A 363 -25.32 12.14 -12.96
N THR A 364 -24.01 12.16 -13.22
CA THR A 364 -23.43 11.79 -14.51
C THR A 364 -23.67 10.31 -14.84
N MET A 365 -23.58 9.44 -13.83
CA MET A 365 -23.89 8.01 -13.96
C MET A 365 -25.38 7.76 -14.23
N ASP A 366 -26.27 8.59 -13.71
CA ASP A 366 -27.72 8.48 -13.72
C ASP A 366 -28.24 7.16 -13.13
N SER A 367 -27.99 6.05 -13.79
CA SER A 367 -28.29 4.69 -13.29
C SER A 367 -27.08 3.79 -13.42
N GLY A 368 -26.79 3.01 -12.37
CA GLY A 368 -25.62 2.12 -12.34
C GLY A 368 -25.29 1.62 -10.94
N LEU A 369 -24.09 1.06 -10.78
CA LEU A 369 -23.63 0.48 -9.54
C LEU A 369 -22.56 1.38 -8.89
N LEU A 370 -22.79 1.78 -7.67
CA LEU A 370 -21.75 2.33 -6.77
C LEU A 370 -21.14 1.18 -5.97
N VAL A 371 -19.86 0.90 -6.18
CA VAL A 371 -19.11 -0.15 -5.49
C VAL A 371 -18.47 0.40 -4.23
N THR A 372 -18.83 -0.15 -3.08
CA THR A 372 -18.27 0.21 -1.77
C THR A 372 -17.41 -0.90 -1.17
N GLU A 373 -17.47 -2.10 -1.73
CA GLU A 373 -16.66 -3.23 -1.30
C GLU A 373 -16.32 -4.13 -2.49
N LEU A 374 -15.10 -4.68 -2.48
CA LEU A 374 -14.62 -5.66 -3.44
C LEU A 374 -14.08 -6.88 -2.71
N MET A 375 -14.49 -8.06 -3.15
CA MET A 375 -14.10 -9.35 -2.59
C MET A 375 -13.30 -10.19 -3.60
N GLY A 376 -12.44 -11.07 -3.06
CA GLY A 376 -11.64 -11.99 -3.86
C GLY A 376 -10.47 -11.34 -4.61
N GLN A 377 -9.70 -12.17 -5.30
CA GLN A 377 -8.46 -11.84 -6.02
C GLN A 377 -8.60 -12.04 -7.55
N GLY A 378 -9.81 -11.91 -8.09
CA GLY A 378 -10.17 -12.23 -9.47
C GLY A 378 -9.60 -11.25 -10.52
N VAL A 379 -8.29 -11.01 -10.50
CA VAL A 379 -7.58 -10.23 -11.52
C VAL A 379 -6.46 -11.08 -12.11
N ASN A 380 -6.49 -11.31 -13.41
CA ASN A 380 -5.39 -11.95 -14.13
C ASN A 380 -4.40 -10.86 -14.62
N PRO A 381 -3.19 -10.77 -14.05
CA PRO A 381 -2.25 -9.73 -14.43
C PRO A 381 -1.67 -9.91 -15.84
N VAL A 382 -1.77 -11.10 -16.43
CA VAL A 382 -1.23 -11.39 -17.77
C VAL A 382 -2.21 -10.99 -18.86
N THR A 383 -3.49 -11.32 -18.70
CA THR A 383 -4.53 -11.07 -19.70
C THR A 383 -5.30 -9.77 -19.45
N GLY A 384 -5.30 -9.27 -18.22
CA GLY A 384 -6.11 -8.13 -17.79
C GLY A 384 -7.53 -8.51 -17.40
N ASP A 385 -7.90 -9.78 -17.43
CA ASP A 385 -9.24 -10.20 -17.05
C ASP A 385 -9.53 -9.85 -15.60
N TYR A 386 -10.67 -9.25 -15.38
CA TYR A 386 -11.15 -8.76 -14.10
C TYR A 386 -12.49 -9.41 -13.78
N SER A 387 -12.56 -10.09 -12.65
CA SER A 387 -13.80 -10.72 -12.16
C SER A 387 -13.76 -10.72 -10.63
N ARG A 388 -14.46 -9.78 -9.99
CA ARG A 388 -14.41 -9.63 -8.53
C ARG A 388 -15.80 -9.58 -7.96
N GLY A 389 -16.00 -10.28 -6.85
CA GLY A 389 -17.17 -10.10 -6.00
C GLY A 389 -17.27 -8.65 -5.54
N ALA A 390 -18.47 -8.11 -5.46
CA ALA A 390 -18.70 -6.74 -5.07
C ALA A 390 -19.99 -6.59 -4.26
N SER A 391 -20.00 -5.51 -3.45
CA SER A 391 -21.18 -4.99 -2.77
C SER A 391 -21.18 -3.46 -2.89
N GLY A 392 -22.34 -2.86 -2.74
CA GLY A 392 -22.48 -1.42 -2.84
C GLY A 392 -23.92 -0.98 -2.91
N PHE A 393 -24.19 -0.01 -3.78
CA PHE A 393 -25.54 0.58 -3.92
C PHE A 393 -25.92 0.68 -5.38
N TRP A 394 -27.14 0.27 -5.70
CA TRP A 394 -27.75 0.62 -6.98
C TRP A 394 -28.13 2.10 -6.98
N VAL A 395 -27.85 2.77 -8.07
CA VAL A 395 -28.15 4.20 -8.27
C VAL A 395 -29.22 4.33 -9.32
N GLU A 396 -30.22 5.17 -9.06
CA GLU A 396 -31.27 5.53 -9.99
C GLU A 396 -31.47 7.06 -10.00
N LYS A 397 -31.49 7.64 -11.18
CA LYS A 397 -31.64 9.11 -11.37
C LYS A 397 -30.61 9.91 -10.55
N GLY A 398 -29.39 9.39 -10.46
CA GLY A 398 -28.28 10.03 -9.76
C GLY A 398 -28.36 10.00 -8.23
N VAL A 399 -29.22 9.16 -7.63
CA VAL A 399 -29.36 9.00 -6.18
C VAL A 399 -29.24 7.52 -5.79
N LEU A 400 -28.75 7.24 -4.56
CA LEU A 400 -28.68 5.88 -4.03
C LEU A 400 -30.10 5.34 -3.82
N ALA A 401 -30.44 4.24 -4.48
CA ALA A 401 -31.78 3.66 -4.44
C ALA A 401 -31.89 2.56 -3.39
N TYR A 402 -30.99 1.57 -3.43
CA TYR A 402 -30.95 0.44 -2.47
C TYR A 402 -29.58 -0.21 -2.44
N PRO A 403 -29.20 -0.84 -1.31
CA PRO A 403 -27.96 -1.61 -1.23
C PRO A 403 -28.02 -2.91 -2.05
N VAL A 404 -26.84 -3.32 -2.52
CA VAL A 404 -26.64 -4.51 -3.38
C VAL A 404 -25.49 -5.35 -2.83
N HIS A 405 -25.67 -6.67 -2.83
CA HIS A 405 -24.64 -7.61 -2.43
C HIS A 405 -24.60 -8.86 -3.32
N GLU A 406 -23.63 -9.74 -3.08
CA GLU A 406 -23.49 -11.05 -3.78
C GLU A 406 -23.54 -10.93 -5.31
N ILE A 407 -22.88 -9.91 -5.84
CA ILE A 407 -22.72 -9.69 -7.27
C ILE A 407 -21.25 -9.82 -7.66
N THR A 408 -21.01 -10.04 -8.94
CA THR A 408 -19.67 -10.05 -9.53
C THR A 408 -19.58 -8.98 -10.60
N ILE A 409 -18.53 -8.16 -10.56
CA ILE A 409 -18.21 -7.22 -11.62
C ILE A 409 -17.18 -7.88 -12.52
N ALA A 410 -17.44 -7.94 -13.82
CA ALA A 410 -16.56 -8.55 -14.80
C ALA A 410 -16.24 -7.60 -15.96
N GLY A 411 -14.99 -7.66 -16.42
CA GLY A 411 -14.48 -6.88 -17.54
C GLY A 411 -13.04 -7.25 -17.87
N ASN A 412 -12.38 -6.41 -18.67
CA ASN A 412 -10.94 -6.48 -18.89
C ASN A 412 -10.32 -5.15 -18.50
N LEU A 413 -9.24 -5.16 -17.73
CA LEU A 413 -8.61 -3.94 -17.18
C LEU A 413 -8.17 -2.96 -18.27
N ARG A 414 -7.76 -3.44 -19.44
CA ARG A 414 -7.39 -2.56 -20.56
C ARG A 414 -8.60 -1.74 -21.02
N ASP A 415 -9.74 -2.39 -21.21
CA ASP A 415 -10.98 -1.74 -21.62
C ASP A 415 -11.54 -0.87 -20.50
N MET A 416 -11.47 -1.34 -19.25
CA MET A 416 -11.89 -0.58 -18.07
C MET A 416 -11.11 0.72 -17.92
N PHE A 417 -9.79 0.70 -18.13
CA PHE A 417 -8.96 1.91 -18.06
C PHE A 417 -9.32 2.90 -19.17
N GLN A 418 -9.55 2.44 -20.39
CA GLN A 418 -9.96 3.28 -21.51
C GLN A 418 -11.39 3.84 -21.36
N SER A 419 -12.25 3.16 -20.63
CA SER A 419 -13.66 3.54 -20.42
C SER A 419 -13.88 4.35 -19.14
N ILE A 420 -12.83 4.87 -18.48
CA ILE A 420 -12.98 5.81 -17.38
C ILE A 420 -13.64 7.08 -17.91
N VAL A 421 -14.80 7.42 -17.33
CA VAL A 421 -15.61 8.59 -17.71
C VAL A 421 -15.18 9.83 -16.93
N ALA A 422 -14.92 9.66 -15.62
CA ALA A 422 -14.50 10.75 -14.76
C ALA A 422 -13.80 10.23 -13.48
N ILE A 423 -12.99 11.10 -12.87
CA ILE A 423 -12.34 10.90 -11.57
C ILE A 423 -12.78 12.03 -10.66
N GLY A 424 -13.30 11.70 -9.49
CA GLY A 424 -13.85 12.62 -8.51
C GLY A 424 -12.81 13.43 -7.74
N GLY A 425 -13.27 14.54 -7.18
CA GLY A 425 -12.50 15.37 -6.25
C GLY A 425 -12.58 14.91 -4.78
N ASP A 426 -13.34 13.85 -4.49
CA ASP A 426 -13.49 13.24 -3.17
C ASP A 426 -12.30 12.33 -2.82
N VAL A 427 -11.07 12.87 -2.90
CA VAL A 427 -9.83 12.11 -2.76
C VAL A 427 -9.68 11.56 -1.35
N ASP A 428 -9.45 10.24 -1.23
CA ASP A 428 -9.04 9.61 0.01
C ASP A 428 -7.51 9.60 0.12
N GLY A 429 -6.99 10.26 1.17
CA GLY A 429 -5.55 10.38 1.47
C GLY A 429 -4.98 9.32 2.41
N ARG A 430 -5.78 8.36 2.91
CA ARG A 430 -5.37 7.32 3.85
C ARG A 430 -4.58 6.20 3.17
N GLY A 431 -3.31 6.39 2.94
CA GLY A 431 -2.44 5.36 2.34
C GLY A 431 -1.50 5.90 1.26
N ALA A 432 -0.88 4.97 0.52
CA ALA A 432 0.12 5.27 -0.51
C ALA A 432 -0.47 5.75 -1.84
N LEU A 433 -1.77 5.52 -2.08
CA LEU A 433 -2.44 5.84 -3.33
C LEU A 433 -3.63 6.75 -3.06
N HIS A 434 -3.58 7.93 -3.63
CA HIS A 434 -4.56 9.02 -3.49
C HIS A 434 -5.37 9.12 -4.77
N THR A 435 -6.66 8.85 -4.70
CA THR A 435 -7.60 8.96 -5.83
C THR A 435 -8.97 9.33 -5.30
N GLY A 436 -9.76 10.02 -6.11
CA GLY A 436 -11.20 10.18 -5.89
C GLY A 436 -11.99 8.97 -6.37
N SER A 437 -13.31 9.04 -6.26
CA SER A 437 -14.20 8.07 -6.89
C SER A 437 -13.96 7.99 -8.39
N VAL A 438 -14.04 6.80 -8.98
CA VAL A 438 -13.81 6.58 -10.41
C VAL A 438 -15.06 6.02 -11.05
N LEU A 439 -15.64 6.77 -11.99
CA LEU A 439 -16.75 6.34 -12.82
C LEU A 439 -16.20 5.69 -14.09
N ILE A 440 -16.60 4.46 -14.35
CA ILE A 440 -16.27 3.67 -15.54
C ILE A 440 -17.56 3.45 -16.33
N GLY A 441 -17.45 3.39 -17.65
CA GLY A 441 -18.55 3.01 -18.52
C GLY A 441 -19.08 1.61 -18.22
N ASP A 442 -19.93 1.07 -19.11
CA ASP A 442 -20.64 -0.17 -18.87
C ASP A 442 -19.73 -1.37 -18.63
N LEU A 443 -19.85 -1.97 -17.46
CA LEU A 443 -19.26 -3.26 -17.11
C LEU A 443 -20.35 -4.33 -16.98
N THR A 444 -19.98 -5.61 -17.05
CA THR A 444 -20.89 -6.70 -16.73
C THR A 444 -21.02 -6.81 -15.22
N ILE A 445 -22.24 -6.74 -14.74
CA ILE A 445 -22.63 -7.01 -13.35
C ILE A 445 -23.37 -8.34 -13.39
N ALA A 446 -22.72 -9.39 -12.93
CA ALA A 446 -23.30 -10.72 -12.83
C ALA A 446 -23.95 -10.89 -11.45
N GLY A 447 -25.21 -11.22 -11.42
CA GLY A 447 -26.02 -11.53 -10.25
C GLY A 447 -26.72 -12.88 -10.41
N GLU A 448 -28.02 -12.90 -10.21
CA GLU A 448 -28.86 -14.10 -10.46
C GLU A 448 -29.15 -14.29 -11.94
#